data_1d888a5dbbd15349da1d8e6124c55b29
#
_entry.id   1d888a5dbbd15349da1d8e6124c55b29
#
_cell.length_a   1.000
_cell.length_b   1.000
_cell.length_c   1.000
_cell.angle_alpha   90.00
_cell.angle_beta   90.00
_cell.angle_gamma   90.00
#
_symmetry.space_group_name_H-M   'P 1'
#
loop_
_entity.id
_entity.type
_entity.pdbx_description
1 polymer ?
#
loop_
_entity_poly.entity_id
_entity_poly.type
_entity_poly.pdbx_seq_one_letter_code
_entity_poly.pdbx_strand_id
1 'polypeptide(L)'
;MAIKVGINGFGRIGRNVLRAALKDPNLDFVAVNDLTDPKTLAHLLKYDSVLGNLPNQVSAGSDSIIVDGKTIKVFKEKDPAALPWESVGAQVVIESTGKFTDANEAKKHLRGPVKKVIISAPAKNEDVTVVLGVNHEKYDAKKHNIISNASCTTNCLAPVAKVIHDEFKIVSGTMTTIHSYTNDQVILDFPHKDLRRARAAALSMIPTTTGAAKALKLVIPELSGKLDGFSMRVPTPNVSVVDLVVWVDKKTSKDEVNAALKKASESGPLKGYLGYEEHELVSSDFKGDSRSSIVDAPSTMVVGGNCVKVISWYDNEWGYSCRVRDLINYIASKGL
;
A
#
# COMPACT_ATOMS: atom_id res chain seq x y z
N MET A 1 25.72 0.02 -6.50
CA MET A 1 25.10 1.11 -7.32
C MET A 1 23.65 1.20 -6.95
N ALA A 2 23.09 2.42 -6.87
CA ALA A 2 21.66 2.62 -6.62
C ALA A 2 20.83 2.06 -7.78
N ILE A 3 19.66 1.53 -7.45
CA ILE A 3 18.72 0.97 -8.43
C ILE A 3 17.99 2.11 -9.11
N LYS A 4 18.03 2.12 -10.44
CA LYS A 4 17.30 3.10 -11.24
C LYS A 4 15.81 2.73 -11.32
N VAL A 5 14.97 3.62 -10.82
CA VAL A 5 13.53 3.41 -10.68
C VAL A 5 12.76 4.36 -11.59
N GLY A 6 11.83 3.83 -12.37
CA GLY A 6 10.80 4.59 -13.09
C GLY A 6 9.45 4.49 -12.37
N ILE A 7 8.64 5.56 -12.47
CA ILE A 7 7.26 5.56 -11.95
C ILE A 7 6.30 5.81 -13.11
N ASN A 8 5.38 4.88 -13.37
CA ASN A 8 4.26 5.09 -14.26
C ASN A 8 3.01 5.46 -13.45
N GLY A 9 2.52 6.69 -13.60
CA GLY A 9 1.46 7.29 -12.78
C GLY A 9 2.02 8.09 -11.59
N PHE A 10 2.13 9.40 -11.75
CA PHE A 10 2.65 10.29 -10.70
C PHE A 10 1.52 10.95 -9.91
N GLY A 11 0.51 10.13 -9.59
CA GLY A 11 -0.61 10.46 -8.69
C GLY A 11 -0.20 10.49 -7.22
N ARG A 12 -1.16 10.34 -6.30
CA ARG A 12 -0.89 10.34 -4.84
C ARG A 12 0.19 9.33 -4.46
N ILE A 13 0.01 8.06 -4.84
CA ILE A 13 0.95 6.99 -4.45
C ILE A 13 2.32 7.19 -5.11
N GLY A 14 2.39 7.46 -6.42
CA GLY A 14 3.67 7.68 -7.11
C GLY A 14 4.49 8.81 -6.48
N ARG A 15 3.84 9.96 -6.14
CA ARG A 15 4.51 11.05 -5.43
C ARG A 15 4.96 10.69 -4.02
N ASN A 16 4.12 9.97 -3.28
CA ASN A 16 4.45 9.58 -1.91
C ASN A 16 5.57 8.53 -1.85
N VAL A 17 5.64 7.61 -2.82
CA VAL A 17 6.77 6.69 -2.94
C VAL A 17 8.08 7.46 -3.18
N LEU A 18 8.06 8.43 -4.10
CA LEU A 18 9.24 9.31 -4.30
C LEU A 18 9.60 10.05 -3.01
N ARG A 19 8.64 10.69 -2.33
CA ARG A 19 8.87 11.39 -1.05
C ARG A 19 9.48 10.47 0.02
N ALA A 20 8.95 9.25 0.17
CA ALA A 20 9.43 8.27 1.13
C ALA A 20 10.84 7.76 0.85
N ALA A 21 11.28 7.87 -0.42
CA ALA A 21 12.57 7.36 -0.87
C ALA A 21 13.63 8.43 -1.09
N LEU A 22 13.33 9.73 -0.93
CA LEU A 22 14.30 10.82 -1.22
C LEU A 22 15.63 10.70 -0.45
N LYS A 23 15.61 10.09 0.73
CA LYS A 23 16.80 9.89 1.57
C LYS A 23 17.38 8.47 1.47
N ASP A 24 16.82 7.62 0.61
CA ASP A 24 17.28 6.24 0.46
C ASP A 24 18.43 6.18 -0.55
N PRO A 25 19.66 5.89 -0.12
CA PRO A 25 20.83 5.88 -1.00
C PRO A 25 20.81 4.72 -2.00
N ASN A 26 19.96 3.73 -1.79
CA ASN A 26 19.87 2.55 -2.65
C ASN A 26 18.99 2.78 -3.87
N LEU A 27 18.19 3.86 -3.90
CA LEU A 27 17.20 4.13 -4.93
C LEU A 27 17.52 5.42 -5.70
N ASP A 28 17.46 5.32 -7.02
CA ASP A 28 17.68 6.42 -7.94
C ASP A 28 16.46 6.58 -8.85
N PHE A 29 15.58 7.52 -8.53
CA PHE A 29 14.42 7.81 -9.37
C PHE A 29 14.84 8.62 -10.59
N VAL A 30 14.81 7.99 -11.76
CA VAL A 30 15.34 8.54 -13.00
C VAL A 30 14.27 9.16 -13.90
N ALA A 31 13.03 8.65 -13.83
CA ALA A 31 11.93 9.20 -14.58
C ALA A 31 10.57 8.91 -13.94
N VAL A 32 9.60 9.76 -14.27
CA VAL A 32 8.18 9.55 -14.02
C VAL A 32 7.40 9.68 -15.32
N ASN A 33 6.30 8.97 -15.45
CA ASN A 33 5.34 9.15 -16.53
C ASN A 33 4.00 9.61 -15.98
N ASP A 34 3.47 10.68 -16.52
CA ASP A 34 2.12 11.17 -16.26
C ASP A 34 1.64 12.01 -17.44
N LEU A 35 0.33 12.10 -17.68
CA LEU A 35 -0.22 12.89 -18.77
C LEU A 35 -0.23 14.40 -18.47
N THR A 36 0.03 14.76 -17.21
CA THR A 36 0.10 16.14 -16.71
C THR A 36 1.46 16.76 -17.05
N ASP A 37 1.53 18.08 -17.12
CA ASP A 37 2.76 18.82 -17.40
C ASP A 37 3.72 18.84 -16.20
N PRO A 38 5.06 18.99 -16.43
CA PRO A 38 6.06 18.96 -15.38
C PRO A 38 5.89 20.02 -14.31
N LYS A 39 5.39 21.22 -14.65
CA LYS A 39 5.18 22.32 -13.70
C LYS A 39 4.10 21.95 -12.68
N THR A 40 2.99 21.41 -13.15
CA THR A 40 1.91 20.93 -12.28
C THR A 40 2.36 19.75 -11.41
N LEU A 41 3.12 18.79 -11.98
CA LEU A 41 3.64 17.65 -11.23
C LEU A 41 4.63 18.08 -10.14
N ALA A 42 5.54 19.01 -10.43
CA ALA A 42 6.46 19.58 -9.46
C ALA A 42 5.72 20.33 -8.35
N HIS A 43 4.69 21.11 -8.69
CA HIS A 43 3.85 21.80 -7.72
C HIS A 43 3.18 20.80 -6.75
N LEU A 44 2.53 19.76 -7.29
CA LEU A 44 1.86 18.74 -6.48
C LEU A 44 2.82 17.81 -5.71
N LEU A 45 4.09 17.71 -6.12
CA LEU A 45 5.12 17.05 -5.34
C LEU A 45 5.56 17.91 -4.16
N LYS A 46 5.70 19.24 -4.38
CA LYS A 46 6.12 20.20 -3.36
C LYS A 46 5.05 20.41 -2.29
N TYR A 47 3.81 20.63 -2.72
CA TYR A 47 2.69 21.01 -1.85
C TYR A 47 1.69 19.88 -1.75
N ASP A 48 1.42 19.42 -0.55
CA ASP A 48 0.49 18.33 -0.28
C ASP A 48 -0.42 18.68 0.89
N SER A 49 -1.73 18.70 0.64
CA SER A 49 -2.72 19.09 1.64
C SER A 49 -2.82 18.13 2.82
N VAL A 50 -2.45 16.86 2.62
CA VAL A 50 -2.54 15.80 3.63
C VAL A 50 -1.22 15.66 4.39
N LEU A 51 -0.11 15.47 3.65
CA LEU A 51 1.20 15.18 4.24
C LEU A 51 2.06 16.44 4.46
N GLY A 52 1.57 17.61 4.05
CA GLY A 52 2.28 18.87 4.19
C GLY A 52 3.34 19.10 3.11
N ASN A 53 3.97 20.26 3.18
CA ASN A 53 4.95 20.68 2.19
C ASN A 53 6.24 19.86 2.28
N LEU A 54 6.73 19.40 1.13
CA LEU A 54 8.03 18.74 1.06
C LEU A 54 9.14 19.78 1.40
N PRO A 55 10.03 19.51 2.37
CA PRO A 55 11.09 20.47 2.72
C PRO A 55 12.09 20.70 1.60
N ASN A 56 12.34 19.70 0.76
CA ASN A 56 13.27 19.73 -0.37
C ASN A 56 12.94 20.87 -1.36
N GLN A 57 13.94 21.37 -2.06
CA GLN A 57 13.72 22.28 -3.19
C GLN A 57 13.16 21.49 -4.37
N VAL A 58 12.05 21.97 -4.93
CA VAL A 58 11.39 21.35 -6.09
C VAL A 58 11.14 22.41 -7.14
N SER A 59 11.59 22.14 -8.36
CA SER A 59 11.32 22.97 -9.54
C SER A 59 11.00 22.10 -10.76
N ALA A 60 10.56 22.74 -11.83
CA ALA A 60 10.26 22.07 -13.09
C ALA A 60 11.20 22.56 -14.20
N GLY A 61 11.73 21.61 -14.99
CA GLY A 61 12.29 21.89 -16.31
C GLY A 61 11.22 21.78 -17.41
N SER A 62 11.64 21.84 -18.66
CA SER A 62 10.74 21.70 -19.82
C SER A 62 10.10 20.31 -19.89
N ASP A 63 10.83 19.26 -19.49
CA ASP A 63 10.42 17.86 -19.54
C ASP A 63 10.94 17.08 -18.32
N SER A 64 11.03 17.75 -17.17
CA SER A 64 11.60 17.18 -15.95
C SER A 64 11.07 17.84 -14.70
N ILE A 65 11.18 17.11 -13.58
CA ILE A 65 11.08 17.63 -12.22
C ILE A 65 12.48 17.62 -11.64
N ILE A 66 12.85 18.67 -10.91
CA ILE A 66 14.17 18.80 -10.28
C ILE A 66 13.94 18.85 -8.77
N VAL A 67 14.56 17.91 -8.04
CA VAL A 67 14.48 17.84 -6.57
C VAL A 67 15.89 17.93 -6.02
N ASP A 68 16.18 18.97 -5.24
CA ASP A 68 17.52 19.26 -4.66
C ASP A 68 18.64 19.18 -5.73
N GLY A 69 18.38 19.71 -6.92
CA GLY A 69 19.33 19.68 -8.04
C GLY A 69 19.33 18.39 -8.87
N LYS A 70 18.71 17.33 -8.40
CA LYS A 70 18.60 16.06 -9.13
C LYS A 70 17.45 16.11 -10.12
N THR A 71 17.73 15.83 -11.39
CA THR A 71 16.76 15.82 -12.48
C THR A 71 16.07 14.46 -12.60
N ILE A 72 14.73 14.48 -12.61
CA ILE A 72 13.84 13.33 -12.85
C ILE A 72 13.10 13.61 -14.15
N LYS A 73 13.30 12.80 -15.18
CA LYS A 73 12.67 12.98 -16.50
C LYS A 73 11.15 12.78 -16.38
N VAL A 74 10.38 13.56 -17.14
CA VAL A 74 8.91 13.42 -17.25
C VAL A 74 8.55 12.93 -18.63
N PHE A 75 7.93 11.75 -18.72
CA PHE A 75 7.33 11.23 -19.93
C PHE A 75 5.82 11.52 -19.94
N LYS A 76 5.20 11.50 -21.13
CA LYS A 76 3.76 11.77 -21.34
C LYS A 76 3.10 10.70 -22.21
N GLU A 77 3.43 9.42 -21.95
CA GLU A 77 2.96 8.32 -22.76
C GLU A 77 1.73 7.64 -22.14
N LYS A 78 0.71 7.36 -22.99
CA LYS A 78 -0.49 6.65 -22.57
C LYS A 78 -0.30 5.14 -22.55
N ASP A 79 0.47 4.61 -23.50
CA ASP A 79 0.72 3.17 -23.62
C ASP A 79 2.03 2.81 -22.92
N PRO A 80 2.01 1.91 -21.94
CA PRO A 80 3.23 1.40 -21.31
C PRO A 80 4.26 0.87 -22.31
N ALA A 81 3.82 0.34 -23.46
CA ALA A 81 4.71 -0.13 -24.52
C ALA A 81 5.49 0.99 -25.21
N ALA A 82 5.06 2.23 -25.16
CA ALA A 82 5.75 3.37 -25.79
C ALA A 82 6.76 4.05 -24.84
N LEU A 83 6.76 3.74 -23.57
CA LEU A 83 7.61 4.39 -22.56
C LEU A 83 9.10 4.13 -22.79
N PRO A 84 9.95 5.15 -22.96
CA PRO A 84 11.36 4.98 -23.29
C PRO A 84 12.23 4.75 -22.02
N TRP A 85 11.93 3.71 -21.22
CA TRP A 85 12.66 3.41 -19.99
C TRP A 85 14.16 3.16 -20.20
N GLU A 86 14.54 2.68 -21.37
CA GLU A 86 15.98 2.47 -21.71
C GLU A 86 16.75 3.78 -21.82
N SER A 87 16.14 4.89 -22.25
CA SER A 87 16.80 6.19 -22.37
C SER A 87 17.29 6.74 -21.04
N VAL A 88 16.71 6.28 -19.93
CA VAL A 88 17.07 6.65 -18.56
C VAL A 88 17.68 5.48 -17.78
N GLY A 89 17.72 4.29 -18.37
CA GLY A 89 18.29 3.08 -17.76
C GLY A 89 17.49 2.55 -16.57
N ALA A 90 16.16 2.75 -16.52
CA ALA A 90 15.30 2.26 -15.44
C ALA A 90 15.36 0.73 -15.35
N GLN A 91 15.60 0.20 -14.16
CA GLN A 91 15.71 -1.24 -13.87
C GLN A 91 14.45 -1.80 -13.21
N VAL A 92 13.77 -0.98 -12.43
CA VAL A 92 12.50 -1.28 -11.77
C VAL A 92 11.48 -0.23 -12.17
N VAL A 93 10.25 -0.64 -12.51
CA VAL A 93 9.15 0.26 -12.78
C VAL A 93 8.06 0.06 -11.73
N ILE A 94 7.61 1.15 -11.14
CA ILE A 94 6.43 1.18 -10.27
C ILE A 94 5.23 1.53 -11.14
N GLU A 95 4.28 0.61 -11.28
CA GLU A 95 3.00 0.84 -11.93
C GLU A 95 1.99 1.36 -10.90
N SER A 96 1.73 2.66 -10.93
CA SER A 96 0.85 3.36 -9.98
C SER A 96 -0.25 4.22 -10.62
N THR A 97 -0.58 3.92 -11.88
CA THR A 97 -1.71 4.58 -12.58
C THR A 97 -3.07 4.10 -12.10
N GLY A 98 -3.14 2.91 -11.49
CA GLY A 98 -4.40 2.21 -11.18
C GLY A 98 -5.13 1.64 -12.40
N LYS A 99 -4.57 1.78 -13.61
CA LYS A 99 -5.15 1.30 -14.86
C LYS A 99 -4.59 -0.06 -15.30
N PHE A 100 -3.29 -0.25 -15.19
CA PHE A 100 -2.58 -1.45 -15.66
C PHE A 100 -2.33 -2.41 -14.50
N THR A 101 -3.43 -2.86 -13.87
CA THR A 101 -3.39 -3.79 -12.73
C THR A 101 -3.42 -5.26 -13.17
N ASP A 102 -3.62 -5.54 -14.45
CA ASP A 102 -3.42 -6.88 -15.02
C ASP A 102 -1.95 -7.02 -15.46
N ALA A 103 -1.30 -8.09 -15.02
CA ALA A 103 0.10 -8.36 -15.38
C ALA A 103 0.30 -8.49 -16.90
N ASN A 104 -0.73 -8.92 -17.65
CA ASN A 104 -0.66 -8.96 -19.10
C ASN A 104 -0.49 -7.57 -19.73
N GLU A 105 -0.98 -6.53 -19.08
CA GLU A 105 -0.76 -5.15 -19.50
C GLU A 105 0.54 -4.58 -18.88
N ALA A 106 0.79 -4.84 -17.60
CA ALA A 106 1.97 -4.34 -16.89
C ALA A 106 3.29 -4.90 -17.46
N LYS A 107 3.27 -6.12 -18.03
CA LYS A 107 4.47 -6.71 -18.67
C LYS A 107 5.02 -5.91 -19.85
N LYS A 108 4.23 -4.97 -20.41
CA LYS A 108 4.69 -4.07 -21.47
C LYS A 108 5.86 -3.17 -21.00
N HIS A 109 6.02 -3.00 -19.69
CA HIS A 109 7.18 -2.31 -19.13
C HIS A 109 8.47 -3.15 -19.16
N LEU A 110 8.38 -4.51 -19.18
CA LEU A 110 9.52 -5.43 -19.13
C LEU A 110 10.25 -5.46 -20.48
N ARG A 111 11.06 -4.43 -20.72
CA ARG A 111 11.90 -4.31 -21.92
C ARG A 111 13.15 -3.49 -21.63
N GLY A 112 14.16 -3.68 -22.47
CA GLY A 112 15.47 -3.06 -22.27
C GLY A 112 16.05 -3.39 -20.89
N PRO A 113 16.44 -2.37 -20.10
CA PRO A 113 17.03 -2.59 -18.76
C PRO A 113 16.01 -2.95 -17.67
N VAL A 114 14.69 -2.81 -17.92
CA VAL A 114 13.66 -3.06 -16.90
C VAL A 114 13.58 -4.55 -16.60
N LYS A 115 13.87 -4.91 -15.37
CA LYS A 115 13.86 -6.30 -14.86
C LYS A 115 12.61 -6.63 -14.06
N LYS A 116 12.06 -5.65 -13.34
CA LYS A 116 10.95 -5.86 -12.42
C LYS A 116 9.91 -4.75 -12.57
N VAL A 117 8.63 -5.14 -12.43
CA VAL A 117 7.50 -4.23 -12.36
C VAL A 117 6.78 -4.47 -11.04
N ILE A 118 6.58 -3.41 -10.27
CA ILE A 118 5.80 -3.45 -9.03
C ILE A 118 4.47 -2.74 -9.26
N ILE A 119 3.38 -3.49 -9.21
CA ILE A 119 2.03 -2.94 -9.29
C ILE A 119 1.62 -2.48 -7.89
N SER A 120 1.36 -1.18 -7.73
CA SER A 120 0.97 -0.56 -6.46
C SER A 120 -0.54 -0.68 -6.19
N ALA A 121 -1.11 -1.85 -6.48
CA ALA A 121 -2.52 -2.19 -6.29
C ALA A 121 -2.68 -3.72 -6.27
N PRO A 122 -3.84 -4.25 -5.80
CA PRO A 122 -4.20 -5.62 -6.07
C PRO A 122 -4.17 -5.89 -7.58
N ALA A 123 -3.49 -6.95 -7.97
CA ALA A 123 -3.28 -7.27 -9.38
C ALA A 123 -4.07 -8.50 -9.84
N LYS A 124 -4.00 -8.80 -11.14
CA LYS A 124 -4.44 -10.04 -11.75
C LYS A 124 -3.31 -10.61 -12.58
N ASN A 125 -3.19 -11.94 -12.58
CA ASN A 125 -2.20 -12.68 -13.37
C ASN A 125 -0.74 -12.29 -13.03
N GLU A 126 -0.51 -11.65 -11.88
CA GLU A 126 0.84 -11.33 -11.37
C GLU A 126 1.61 -12.59 -11.00
N ASP A 127 2.93 -12.54 -11.08
CA ASP A 127 3.79 -13.68 -10.71
C ASP A 127 3.72 -13.94 -9.20
N VAL A 128 3.61 -12.89 -8.39
CA VAL A 128 3.47 -12.99 -6.94
C VAL A 128 2.84 -11.72 -6.36
N THR A 129 1.97 -11.90 -5.36
CA THR A 129 1.53 -10.83 -4.46
C THR A 129 2.32 -10.90 -3.16
N VAL A 130 2.97 -9.80 -2.78
CA VAL A 130 3.85 -9.71 -1.61
C VAL A 130 3.31 -8.72 -0.59
N VAL A 131 3.25 -9.16 0.67
CA VAL A 131 3.10 -8.31 1.85
C VAL A 131 4.33 -8.52 2.73
N LEU A 132 5.13 -7.46 2.90
CA LEU A 132 6.35 -7.52 3.68
C LEU A 132 6.07 -7.89 5.14
N GLY A 133 6.88 -8.79 5.69
CA GLY A 133 6.69 -9.37 7.01
C GLY A 133 5.75 -10.59 7.04
N VAL A 134 4.92 -10.80 5.99
CA VAL A 134 3.93 -11.88 5.95
C VAL A 134 4.36 -13.04 5.05
N ASN A 135 4.71 -12.74 3.78
CA ASN A 135 5.05 -13.76 2.79
C ASN A 135 6.17 -13.34 1.82
N HIS A 136 6.95 -12.34 2.18
CA HIS A 136 7.99 -11.79 1.30
C HIS A 136 9.08 -12.81 0.95
N GLU A 137 9.27 -13.83 1.77
CA GLU A 137 10.18 -14.95 1.52
C GLU A 137 9.79 -15.79 0.30
N LYS A 138 8.52 -15.72 -0.14
CA LYS A 138 8.05 -16.38 -1.38
C LYS A 138 8.57 -15.74 -2.65
N TYR A 139 9.13 -14.52 -2.56
CA TYR A 139 9.71 -13.87 -3.73
C TYR A 139 10.93 -14.64 -4.24
N ASP A 140 10.90 -14.98 -5.54
CA ASP A 140 12.00 -15.63 -6.29
C ASP A 140 12.43 -14.67 -7.40
N ALA A 141 13.66 -14.17 -7.31
CA ALA A 141 14.21 -13.19 -8.26
C ALA A 141 14.26 -13.70 -9.70
N LYS A 142 14.38 -15.04 -9.90
CA LYS A 142 14.46 -15.64 -11.23
C LYS A 142 13.11 -15.87 -11.89
N LYS A 143 12.04 -15.96 -11.09
CA LYS A 143 10.69 -16.31 -11.56
C LYS A 143 9.72 -15.14 -11.57
N HIS A 144 9.85 -14.23 -10.60
CA HIS A 144 8.87 -13.19 -10.36
C HIS A 144 9.36 -11.84 -10.90
N ASN A 145 8.79 -11.42 -12.01
CA ASN A 145 9.11 -10.16 -12.67
C ASN A 145 8.00 -9.11 -12.52
N ILE A 146 6.76 -9.57 -12.33
CA ILE A 146 5.60 -8.70 -12.09
C ILE A 146 5.05 -9.00 -10.71
N ILE A 147 5.26 -8.07 -9.79
CA ILE A 147 4.98 -8.22 -8.37
C ILE A 147 3.86 -7.25 -7.96
N SER A 148 2.83 -7.75 -7.31
CA SER A 148 1.84 -6.90 -6.65
C SER A 148 2.23 -6.62 -5.21
N ASN A 149 2.19 -5.34 -4.79
CA ASN A 149 2.33 -4.95 -3.38
C ASN A 149 0.97 -5.02 -2.63
N ALA A 150 -0.02 -5.73 -3.17
CA ALA A 150 -1.38 -5.80 -2.66
C ALA A 150 -2.03 -4.40 -2.49
N SER A 151 -3.03 -4.26 -1.62
CA SER A 151 -3.61 -2.96 -1.26
C SER A 151 -3.09 -2.46 0.09
N CYS A 152 -3.31 -1.17 0.38
CA CYS A 152 -3.04 -0.60 1.71
C CYS A 152 -3.80 -1.36 2.81
N THR A 153 -5.07 -1.69 2.56
CA THR A 153 -5.91 -2.47 3.48
C THR A 153 -5.38 -3.89 3.68
N THR A 154 -4.92 -4.56 2.62
CA THR A 154 -4.31 -5.90 2.75
C THR A 154 -3.00 -5.84 3.54
N ASN A 155 -2.18 -4.79 3.34
CA ASN A 155 -0.96 -4.59 4.11
C ASN A 155 -1.23 -4.34 5.60
N CYS A 156 -2.37 -3.74 5.96
CA CYS A 156 -2.80 -3.60 7.34
C CYS A 156 -3.38 -4.90 7.91
N LEU A 157 -4.26 -5.56 7.18
CA LEU A 157 -5.00 -6.74 7.65
C LEU A 157 -4.10 -7.97 7.78
N ALA A 158 -3.21 -8.23 6.83
CA ALA A 158 -2.44 -9.46 6.76
C ALA A 158 -1.51 -9.69 7.96
N PRO A 159 -0.76 -8.70 8.48
CA PRO A 159 0.05 -8.87 9.69
C PRO A 159 -0.77 -9.31 10.91
N VAL A 160 -1.89 -8.64 11.16
CA VAL A 160 -2.77 -8.97 12.30
C VAL A 160 -3.41 -10.34 12.12
N ALA A 161 -3.96 -10.63 10.95
CA ALA A 161 -4.58 -11.92 10.63
C ALA A 161 -3.57 -13.07 10.74
N LYS A 162 -2.30 -12.84 10.33
CA LYS A 162 -1.24 -13.84 10.45
C LYS A 162 -0.96 -14.18 11.91
N VAL A 163 -0.75 -13.18 12.78
CA VAL A 163 -0.48 -13.41 14.20
C VAL A 163 -1.63 -14.17 14.87
N ILE A 164 -2.88 -13.71 14.64
CA ILE A 164 -4.05 -14.37 15.24
C ILE A 164 -4.22 -15.79 14.69
N HIS A 165 -3.97 -16.01 13.41
CA HIS A 165 -4.07 -17.35 12.82
C HIS A 165 -2.97 -18.29 13.31
N ASP A 166 -1.73 -17.81 13.40
CA ASP A 166 -0.60 -18.63 13.85
C ASP A 166 -0.77 -19.07 15.29
N GLU A 167 -1.23 -18.19 16.18
CA GLU A 167 -1.36 -18.44 17.62
C GLU A 167 -2.69 -19.11 18.01
N PHE A 168 -3.80 -18.71 17.42
CA PHE A 168 -5.16 -19.08 17.87
C PHE A 168 -6.00 -19.83 16.83
N LYS A 169 -5.54 -19.96 15.56
CA LYS A 169 -6.21 -20.64 14.44
C LYS A 169 -7.56 -20.07 14.07
N ILE A 170 -7.57 -19.08 13.19
CA ILE A 170 -8.80 -18.50 12.62
C ILE A 170 -9.61 -19.58 11.93
N VAL A 171 -10.85 -19.75 12.33
CA VAL A 171 -11.86 -20.63 11.73
C VAL A 171 -12.64 -19.89 10.66
N SER A 172 -13.19 -18.74 11.02
CA SER A 172 -13.96 -17.86 10.13
C SER A 172 -13.98 -16.44 10.68
N GLY A 173 -14.38 -15.47 9.86
CA GLY A 173 -14.54 -14.12 10.34
C GLY A 173 -14.88 -13.12 9.25
N THR A 174 -15.02 -11.88 9.67
CA THR A 174 -15.30 -10.76 8.77
C THR A 174 -14.42 -9.57 9.12
N MET A 175 -14.18 -8.73 8.13
CA MET A 175 -13.50 -7.46 8.34
C MET A 175 -14.27 -6.30 7.75
N THR A 176 -14.24 -5.18 8.43
CA THR A 176 -14.67 -3.90 7.86
C THR A 176 -13.47 -2.95 7.87
N THR A 177 -13.15 -2.38 6.71
CA THR A 177 -12.24 -1.23 6.75
C THR A 177 -13.05 0.06 6.74
N ILE A 178 -12.90 0.84 7.81
CA ILE A 178 -13.37 2.23 7.88
C ILE A 178 -12.28 3.06 7.21
N HIS A 179 -12.54 3.47 5.97
CA HIS A 179 -11.49 3.93 5.05
C HIS A 179 -11.70 5.38 4.66
N SER A 180 -10.65 6.17 4.74
CA SER A 180 -10.62 7.54 4.21
C SER A 180 -10.99 7.55 2.72
N TYR A 181 -11.57 8.67 2.25
CA TYR A 181 -11.89 8.82 0.83
C TYR A 181 -10.62 8.84 -0.03
N THR A 182 -10.75 8.44 -1.28
CA THR A 182 -9.66 8.44 -2.26
C THR A 182 -10.13 9.08 -3.56
N ASN A 183 -9.20 9.39 -4.47
CA ASN A 183 -9.51 9.98 -5.77
C ASN A 183 -10.38 9.10 -6.69
N ASP A 184 -10.69 7.88 -6.29
CA ASP A 184 -11.71 7.02 -6.92
C ASP A 184 -13.15 7.52 -6.61
N GLN A 185 -13.32 8.35 -5.59
CA GLN A 185 -14.60 8.94 -5.22
C GLN A 185 -14.74 10.35 -5.79
N VAL A 186 -15.98 10.83 -5.83
CA VAL A 186 -16.33 12.14 -6.37
C VAL A 186 -16.53 13.16 -5.24
N ILE A 187 -16.22 14.44 -5.51
CA ILE A 187 -16.39 15.53 -4.53
C ILE A 187 -17.88 15.81 -4.30
N LEU A 188 -18.64 16.04 -5.36
CA LEU A 188 -20.09 16.18 -5.39
C LEU A 188 -20.71 15.03 -6.18
N ASP A 189 -22.03 14.83 -6.07
CA ASP A 189 -22.74 13.78 -6.78
C ASP A 189 -22.41 13.82 -8.28
N PHE A 190 -21.84 12.73 -8.80
CA PHE A 190 -21.37 12.63 -10.18
C PHE A 190 -21.43 11.16 -10.67
N PRO A 191 -21.64 10.91 -11.97
CA PRO A 191 -21.68 9.55 -12.49
C PRO A 191 -20.47 8.70 -12.12
N HIS A 192 -20.74 7.53 -11.57
CA HIS A 192 -19.75 6.53 -11.21
C HIS A 192 -20.36 5.13 -11.38
N LYS A 193 -19.55 4.12 -11.74
CA LYS A 193 -20.02 2.72 -11.92
C LYS A 193 -20.59 2.09 -10.64
N ASP A 194 -20.07 2.47 -9.48
CA ASP A 194 -20.63 2.18 -8.17
C ASP A 194 -21.51 3.37 -7.75
N LEU A 195 -22.83 3.15 -7.66
CA LEU A 195 -23.80 4.22 -7.36
C LEU A 195 -23.61 4.82 -5.95
N ARG A 196 -23.02 4.09 -5.01
CA ARG A 196 -22.70 4.62 -3.68
C ARG A 196 -21.48 5.55 -3.76
N ARG A 197 -20.46 5.22 -4.55
CA ARG A 197 -19.29 6.10 -4.80
C ARG A 197 -19.65 7.29 -5.71
N ALA A 198 -20.81 7.28 -6.35
CA ALA A 198 -21.33 8.42 -7.11
C ALA A 198 -21.78 9.59 -6.21
N ARG A 199 -21.81 9.40 -4.90
CA ARG A 199 -22.23 10.40 -3.93
C ARG A 199 -21.05 11.16 -3.33
N ALA A 200 -21.33 12.38 -2.84
CA ALA A 200 -20.34 13.31 -2.30
C ALA A 200 -19.48 12.68 -1.16
N ALA A 201 -18.19 12.51 -1.43
CA ALA A 201 -17.26 11.80 -0.56
C ALA A 201 -17.06 12.46 0.81
N ALA A 202 -17.00 13.79 0.85
CA ALA A 202 -16.74 14.55 2.08
C ALA A 202 -17.97 14.77 2.96
N LEU A 203 -19.15 14.28 2.54
CA LEU A 203 -20.42 14.43 3.25
C LEU A 203 -21.03 13.11 3.71
N SER A 204 -20.59 11.99 3.13
CA SER A 204 -21.31 10.73 3.25
C SER A 204 -20.44 9.59 3.75
N MET A 205 -20.97 8.74 4.62
CA MET A 205 -20.42 7.41 4.86
C MET A 205 -20.93 6.48 3.75
N ILE A 206 -20.00 5.83 3.05
CA ILE A 206 -20.28 5.11 1.80
C ILE A 206 -19.86 3.65 1.94
N PRO A 207 -20.82 2.70 2.14
CA PRO A 207 -20.50 1.27 2.08
C PRO A 207 -20.15 0.88 0.63
N THR A 208 -19.05 0.17 0.46
CA THR A 208 -18.61 -0.27 -0.86
C THR A 208 -17.77 -1.54 -0.75
N THR A 209 -17.47 -2.17 -1.87
CA THR A 209 -16.70 -3.41 -1.89
C THR A 209 -15.23 -3.16 -1.59
N THR A 210 -14.56 -4.18 -1.02
CA THR A 210 -13.11 -4.28 -0.95
C THR A 210 -12.65 -5.69 -1.32
N GLY A 211 -11.55 -5.79 -2.03
CA GLY A 211 -10.90 -7.08 -2.29
C GLY A 211 -9.91 -7.51 -1.21
N ALA A 212 -9.73 -6.72 -0.15
CA ALA A 212 -8.63 -6.94 0.80
C ALA A 212 -8.72 -8.27 1.55
N ALA A 213 -9.90 -8.66 2.04
CA ALA A 213 -10.10 -9.95 2.72
C ALA A 213 -9.86 -11.13 1.76
N LYS A 214 -10.38 -11.02 0.53
CA LYS A 214 -10.19 -12.05 -0.50
C LYS A 214 -8.73 -12.16 -0.95
N ALA A 215 -7.98 -11.06 -0.92
CA ALA A 215 -6.57 -11.04 -1.27
C ALA A 215 -5.69 -11.77 -0.23
N LEU A 216 -6.16 -11.95 1.01
CA LEU A 216 -5.41 -12.70 2.03
C LEU A 216 -5.05 -14.12 1.58
N LYS A 217 -5.88 -14.80 0.79
CA LYS A 217 -5.56 -16.13 0.26
C LYS A 217 -4.26 -16.18 -0.56
N LEU A 218 -3.86 -15.04 -1.15
CA LEU A 218 -2.63 -14.95 -1.94
C LEU A 218 -1.38 -14.89 -1.05
N VAL A 219 -1.52 -14.33 0.15
CA VAL A 219 -0.41 -14.11 1.08
C VAL A 219 -0.42 -15.06 2.27
N ILE A 220 -1.62 -15.50 2.71
CA ILE A 220 -1.85 -16.48 3.77
C ILE A 220 -2.85 -17.51 3.23
N PRO A 221 -2.41 -18.53 2.47
CA PRO A 221 -3.30 -19.51 1.81
C PRO A 221 -4.24 -20.25 2.77
N GLU A 222 -3.84 -20.45 4.02
CA GLU A 222 -4.60 -21.11 5.08
C GLU A 222 -5.89 -20.36 5.45
N LEU A 223 -5.98 -19.06 5.10
CA LEU A 223 -7.16 -18.24 5.30
C LEU A 223 -8.10 -18.20 4.09
N SER A 224 -7.83 -19.00 3.06
CA SER A 224 -8.69 -19.08 1.89
C SER A 224 -10.13 -19.49 2.27
N GLY A 225 -11.11 -18.66 1.90
CA GLY A 225 -12.53 -18.92 2.19
C GLY A 225 -12.97 -18.68 3.64
N LYS A 226 -12.04 -18.32 4.54
CA LYS A 226 -12.37 -18.09 5.97
C LYS A 226 -12.73 -16.65 6.29
N LEU A 227 -12.32 -15.71 5.46
CA LEU A 227 -12.54 -14.27 5.69
C LEU A 227 -13.20 -13.61 4.49
N ASP A 228 -14.18 -12.76 4.76
CA ASP A 228 -14.75 -11.80 3.79
C ASP A 228 -14.94 -10.44 4.47
N GLY A 229 -15.30 -9.42 3.71
CA GLY A 229 -15.50 -8.09 4.28
C GLY A 229 -15.84 -7.03 3.25
N PHE A 230 -16.07 -5.82 3.75
CA PHE A 230 -16.38 -4.66 2.93
C PHE A 230 -15.67 -3.40 3.43
N SER A 231 -15.81 -2.31 2.69
CA SER A 231 -15.27 -1.00 3.05
C SER A 231 -16.38 -0.03 3.39
N MET A 232 -16.25 0.68 4.50
CA MET A 232 -17.04 1.86 4.83
C MET A 232 -16.15 3.09 4.57
N ARG A 233 -16.40 3.82 3.46
CA ARG A 233 -15.72 5.09 3.21
C ARG A 233 -16.30 6.17 4.13
N VAL A 234 -15.43 6.99 4.71
CA VAL A 234 -15.79 8.03 5.66
C VAL A 234 -15.21 9.39 5.26
N PRO A 235 -15.79 10.52 5.72
CA PRO A 235 -15.36 11.87 5.35
C PRO A 235 -14.03 12.30 6.02
N THR A 236 -12.99 11.49 5.91
CA THR A 236 -11.63 11.80 6.37
C THR A 236 -10.66 11.73 5.19
N PRO A 237 -9.64 12.61 5.12
CA PRO A 237 -8.75 12.70 3.96
C PRO A 237 -7.67 11.61 3.95
N ASN A 238 -7.30 11.08 5.11
CA ASN A 238 -6.25 10.07 5.26
C ASN A 238 -6.37 9.38 6.61
N VAL A 239 -5.67 8.28 6.77
CA VAL A 239 -5.68 7.32 7.86
C VAL A 239 -7.00 6.54 7.90
N SER A 240 -6.86 5.26 7.79
CA SER A 240 -7.94 4.28 7.78
C SER A 240 -7.76 3.29 8.92
N VAL A 241 -8.78 2.52 9.21
CA VAL A 241 -8.74 1.49 10.25
C VAL A 241 -9.40 0.20 9.76
N VAL A 242 -8.78 -0.93 10.10
CA VAL A 242 -9.36 -2.26 9.94
C VAL A 242 -10.01 -2.67 11.26
N ASP A 243 -11.26 -3.07 11.18
CA ASP A 243 -12.01 -3.76 12.22
C ASP A 243 -12.10 -5.25 11.81
N LEU A 244 -11.29 -6.08 12.46
CA LEU A 244 -11.24 -7.52 12.22
C LEU A 244 -11.97 -8.25 13.34
N VAL A 245 -13.00 -9.03 12.98
CA VAL A 245 -13.72 -9.91 13.90
C VAL A 245 -13.59 -11.35 13.41
N VAL A 246 -13.03 -12.24 14.25
CA VAL A 246 -12.77 -13.63 13.89
C VAL A 246 -13.15 -14.59 15.00
N TRP A 247 -13.65 -15.75 14.61
CA TRP A 247 -13.75 -16.91 15.50
C TRP A 247 -12.47 -17.74 15.36
N VAL A 248 -11.91 -18.08 16.52
CA VAL A 248 -10.70 -18.89 16.64
C VAL A 248 -11.00 -20.24 17.26
N ASP A 249 -10.21 -21.25 16.92
CA ASP A 249 -10.36 -22.61 17.45
C ASP A 249 -9.87 -22.70 18.90
N LYS A 250 -8.71 -22.09 19.16
CA LYS A 250 -8.11 -22.06 20.50
C LYS A 250 -8.75 -20.95 21.33
N LYS A 251 -9.34 -21.33 22.49
CA LYS A 251 -9.82 -20.34 23.46
C LYS A 251 -8.71 -19.41 23.90
N THR A 252 -9.05 -18.15 24.08
CA THR A 252 -8.09 -17.08 24.40
C THR A 252 -8.75 -15.95 25.19
N SER A 253 -7.94 -15.01 25.64
CA SER A 253 -8.32 -13.80 26.36
C SER A 253 -7.80 -12.55 25.64
N LYS A 254 -8.30 -11.36 25.99
CA LYS A 254 -7.79 -10.07 25.51
C LYS A 254 -6.28 -9.96 25.76
N ASP A 255 -5.82 -10.33 26.94
CA ASP A 255 -4.42 -10.19 27.34
C ASP A 255 -3.50 -11.12 26.51
N GLU A 256 -3.92 -12.35 26.23
CA GLU A 256 -3.17 -13.28 25.39
C GLU A 256 -3.10 -12.79 23.93
N VAL A 257 -4.21 -12.28 23.37
CA VAL A 257 -4.23 -11.70 22.02
C VAL A 257 -3.31 -10.48 21.95
N ASN A 258 -3.40 -9.58 22.92
CA ASN A 258 -2.54 -8.38 22.97
C ASN A 258 -1.08 -8.75 23.16
N ALA A 259 -0.76 -9.72 24.01
CA ALA A 259 0.62 -10.18 24.21
C ALA A 259 1.21 -10.77 22.92
N ALA A 260 0.45 -11.56 22.17
CA ALA A 260 0.89 -12.12 20.89
C ALA A 260 1.16 -11.02 19.85
N LEU A 261 0.25 -10.04 19.72
CA LEU A 261 0.40 -8.92 18.79
C LEU A 261 1.58 -8.02 19.18
N LYS A 262 1.75 -7.71 20.47
CA LYS A 262 2.88 -6.93 20.99
C LYS A 262 4.20 -7.62 20.68
N LYS A 263 4.33 -8.89 21.02
CA LYS A 263 5.52 -9.72 20.74
C LYS A 263 5.87 -9.69 19.24
N ALA A 264 4.88 -9.85 18.38
CA ALA A 264 5.09 -9.83 16.92
C ALA A 264 5.50 -8.45 16.37
N SER A 265 5.07 -7.36 17.02
CA SER A 265 5.49 -5.99 16.66
C SER A 265 6.94 -5.68 17.06
N GLU A 266 7.44 -6.32 18.09
CA GLU A 266 8.78 -6.07 18.67
C GLU A 266 9.86 -6.98 18.09
N SER A 267 9.47 -8.15 17.55
CA SER A 267 10.42 -9.17 17.10
C SER A 267 9.92 -9.95 15.88
N GLY A 268 10.85 -10.64 15.20
CA GLY A 268 10.54 -11.48 14.03
C GLY A 268 10.25 -10.68 12.75
N PRO A 269 9.62 -11.31 11.76
CA PRO A 269 9.48 -10.75 10.41
C PRO A 269 8.53 -9.54 10.34
N LEU A 270 7.64 -9.36 11.33
CA LEU A 270 6.69 -8.25 11.38
C LEU A 270 7.24 -7.00 12.07
N LYS A 271 8.42 -7.09 12.71
CA LYS A 271 9.06 -5.93 13.33
C LYS A 271 9.29 -4.81 12.29
N GLY A 272 8.81 -3.61 12.63
CA GLY A 272 8.86 -2.43 11.75
C GLY A 272 7.71 -2.32 10.76
N TYR A 273 6.92 -3.39 10.57
CA TYR A 273 5.71 -3.39 9.74
C TYR A 273 4.44 -3.39 10.57
N LEU A 274 4.42 -4.18 11.66
CA LEU A 274 3.37 -4.17 12.67
C LEU A 274 3.77 -3.23 13.81
N GLY A 275 2.86 -2.38 14.24
CA GLY A 275 2.95 -1.56 15.44
C GLY A 275 1.95 -2.03 16.49
N TYR A 276 2.18 -1.62 17.72
CA TYR A 276 1.32 -1.88 18.86
C TYR A 276 1.19 -0.61 19.67
N GLU A 277 -0.04 -0.11 19.86
CA GLU A 277 -0.34 1.17 20.52
C GLU A 277 -1.20 0.92 21.76
N GLU A 278 -0.75 1.46 22.89
CA GLU A 278 -1.42 1.31 24.19
C GLU A 278 -2.16 2.60 24.62
N HIS A 279 -1.91 3.72 23.91
CA HIS A 279 -2.59 4.97 24.18
C HIS A 279 -3.93 5.05 23.45
N GLU A 280 -4.84 5.86 23.97
CA GLU A 280 -6.16 6.14 23.39
C GLU A 280 -6.04 7.21 22.30
N LEU A 281 -5.58 6.81 21.11
CA LEU A 281 -5.32 7.70 19.98
C LEU A 281 -6.46 7.64 18.94
N VAL A 282 -6.45 8.62 18.02
CA VAL A 282 -7.41 8.73 16.91
C VAL A 282 -6.69 8.80 15.57
N SER A 283 -7.44 8.74 14.48
CA SER A 283 -6.88 8.65 13.11
C SER A 283 -5.83 9.71 12.78
N SER A 284 -5.99 10.95 13.24
CA SER A 284 -5.04 12.03 12.95
C SER A 284 -3.65 11.81 13.55
N ASP A 285 -3.54 11.04 14.63
CA ASP A 285 -2.28 10.78 15.33
C ASP A 285 -1.38 9.80 14.53
N PHE A 286 -1.98 9.00 13.65
CA PHE A 286 -1.28 8.04 12.81
C PHE A 286 -0.90 8.58 11.42
N LYS A 287 -1.18 9.87 11.15
CA LYS A 287 -0.79 10.50 9.89
C LYS A 287 0.74 10.55 9.75
N GLY A 288 1.24 10.00 8.66
CA GLY A 288 2.68 9.91 8.39
C GLY A 288 3.37 8.71 9.07
N ASP A 289 2.62 7.83 9.73
CA ASP A 289 3.19 6.59 10.26
C ASP A 289 3.59 5.66 9.12
N SER A 290 4.83 5.20 9.15
CA SER A 290 5.40 4.35 8.10
C SER A 290 5.06 2.86 8.26
N ARG A 291 4.48 2.44 9.38
CA ARG A 291 4.10 1.05 9.62
C ARG A 291 2.88 0.66 8.79
N SER A 292 2.76 -0.59 8.44
CA SER A 292 1.64 -1.11 7.65
C SER A 292 0.36 -1.26 8.45
N SER A 293 0.48 -1.54 9.74
CA SER A 293 -0.61 -1.93 10.62
C SER A 293 -0.25 -1.57 12.05
N ILE A 294 -1.08 -0.81 12.75
CA ILE A 294 -0.83 -0.40 14.14
C ILE A 294 -2.02 -0.86 14.98
N VAL A 295 -1.81 -1.91 15.78
CA VAL A 295 -2.83 -2.47 16.66
C VAL A 295 -3.22 -1.46 17.73
N ASP A 296 -4.52 -1.21 17.87
CA ASP A 296 -5.13 -0.46 18.96
C ASP A 296 -5.43 -1.44 20.12
N ALA A 297 -4.49 -1.56 21.04
CA ALA A 297 -4.57 -2.54 22.11
C ALA A 297 -5.75 -2.31 23.08
N PRO A 298 -6.10 -1.05 23.46
CA PRO A 298 -7.28 -0.80 24.29
C PRO A 298 -8.57 -1.33 23.68
N SER A 299 -8.71 -1.29 22.37
CA SER A 299 -9.91 -1.69 21.61
C SER A 299 -10.02 -3.20 21.35
N THR A 300 -9.02 -4.01 21.71
CA THR A 300 -9.09 -5.47 21.58
C THR A 300 -10.19 -6.04 22.46
N MET A 301 -11.01 -6.95 21.91
CA MET A 301 -12.07 -7.64 22.63
C MET A 301 -12.03 -9.14 22.38
N VAL A 302 -12.39 -9.91 23.39
CA VAL A 302 -12.64 -11.35 23.26
C VAL A 302 -13.97 -11.69 23.91
N VAL A 303 -14.91 -12.25 23.15
CA VAL A 303 -16.24 -12.63 23.59
C VAL A 303 -16.38 -14.14 23.54
N GLY A 304 -16.90 -14.74 24.61
CA GLY A 304 -17.11 -16.20 24.70
C GLY A 304 -15.82 -17.02 24.65
N GLY A 305 -14.65 -16.36 24.80
CA GLY A 305 -13.32 -16.98 24.78
C GLY A 305 -12.82 -17.36 23.39
N ASN A 306 -13.58 -17.13 22.31
CA ASN A 306 -13.15 -17.50 20.96
C ASN A 306 -13.59 -16.53 19.85
N CYS A 307 -14.42 -15.53 20.13
CA CYS A 307 -14.70 -14.45 19.21
C CYS A 307 -13.74 -13.28 19.49
N VAL A 308 -12.74 -13.10 18.66
CA VAL A 308 -11.68 -12.10 18.81
C VAL A 308 -11.96 -10.92 17.88
N LYS A 309 -11.94 -9.70 18.44
CA LYS A 309 -12.01 -8.44 17.69
C LYS A 309 -10.72 -7.66 17.89
N VAL A 310 -10.12 -7.22 16.79
CA VAL A 310 -8.93 -6.36 16.78
C VAL A 310 -9.15 -5.18 15.86
N ILE A 311 -8.80 -4.00 16.37
CA ILE A 311 -8.74 -2.75 15.61
C ILE A 311 -7.29 -2.48 15.23
N SER A 312 -7.04 -2.11 13.99
CA SER A 312 -5.69 -1.76 13.53
C SER A 312 -5.72 -0.57 12.57
N TRP A 313 -4.94 0.46 12.92
CA TRP A 313 -4.78 1.70 12.17
C TRP A 313 -3.74 1.58 11.07
N TYR A 314 -3.87 2.40 10.03
CA TYR A 314 -2.86 2.53 8.98
C TYR A 314 -2.98 3.85 8.23
N ASP A 315 -1.86 4.49 7.96
CA ASP A 315 -1.83 5.56 6.97
C ASP A 315 -1.92 4.93 5.56
N ASN A 316 -3.10 5.01 4.96
CA ASN A 316 -3.38 4.33 3.69
C ASN A 316 -2.61 4.90 2.50
N GLU A 317 -1.99 6.08 2.63
CA GLU A 317 -1.13 6.69 1.62
C GLU A 317 0.36 6.54 1.98
N TRP A 318 0.78 7.04 3.15
CA TRP A 318 2.18 7.07 3.54
C TRP A 318 2.73 5.70 3.90
N GLY A 319 2.07 4.96 4.80
CA GLY A 319 2.49 3.61 5.19
C GLY A 319 2.58 2.68 3.99
N TYR A 320 1.59 2.76 3.09
CA TYR A 320 1.59 1.97 1.87
C TYR A 320 2.74 2.38 0.91
N SER A 321 3.00 3.66 0.75
CA SER A 321 4.10 4.15 -0.09
C SER A 321 5.47 3.75 0.44
N CYS A 322 5.64 3.73 1.77
CA CYS A 322 6.81 3.16 2.42
C CYS A 322 6.98 1.66 2.09
N ARG A 323 5.88 0.90 2.07
CA ARG A 323 5.94 -0.54 1.68
C ARG A 323 6.36 -0.75 0.23
N VAL A 324 5.93 0.10 -0.70
CA VAL A 324 6.41 0.03 -2.09
C VAL A 324 7.93 0.28 -2.15
N ARG A 325 8.43 1.31 -1.46
CA ARG A 325 9.89 1.58 -1.33
C ARG A 325 10.62 0.39 -0.75
N ASP A 326 10.13 -0.16 0.34
CA ASP A 326 10.78 -1.26 1.05
C ASP A 326 10.78 -2.55 0.21
N LEU A 327 9.72 -2.76 -0.59
CA LEU A 327 9.65 -3.88 -1.52
C LEU A 327 10.70 -3.77 -2.62
N ILE A 328 10.98 -2.56 -3.14
CA ILE A 328 12.09 -2.37 -4.10
C ILE A 328 13.42 -2.76 -3.46
N ASN A 329 13.68 -2.28 -2.23
CA ASN A 329 14.91 -2.61 -1.50
C ASN A 329 15.01 -4.12 -1.22
N TYR A 330 13.90 -4.76 -0.85
CA TYR A 330 13.87 -6.20 -0.62
C TYR A 330 14.18 -6.99 -1.91
N ILE A 331 13.52 -6.66 -3.00
CA ILE A 331 13.77 -7.26 -4.33
C ILE A 331 15.24 -7.10 -4.71
N ALA A 332 15.79 -5.91 -4.53
CA ALA A 332 17.19 -5.62 -4.80
C ALA A 332 18.16 -6.48 -3.99
N SER A 333 17.86 -6.69 -2.72
CA SER A 333 18.68 -7.53 -1.83
C SER A 333 18.70 -9.01 -2.24
N LYS A 334 17.68 -9.44 -3.02
CA LYS A 334 17.56 -10.81 -3.54
C LYS A 334 18.09 -10.98 -4.96
N GLY A 335 18.44 -9.88 -5.63
CA GLY A 335 18.85 -9.79 -7.03
C GLY A 335 17.71 -9.32 -7.95
N LEU A 336 18.08 -8.61 -9.02
CA LEU A 336 17.18 -8.10 -10.07
C LEU A 336 17.24 -9.01 -11.31
#